data_b2c645c60e36834bac72507cd309ef33
#
_entry.id   b2c645c60e36834bac72507cd309ef33
#
_cell.length_a   1.000
_cell.length_b   1.000
_cell.length_c   1.000
_cell.angle_alpha   90.00
_cell.angle_beta   90.00
_cell.angle_gamma   90.00
#
_symmetry.space_group_name_H-M   'P 1'
#
loop_
_entity.id
_entity.type
_entity.pdbx_description
1 polymer ?
#
loop_
_entity_poly.entity_id
_entity_poly.type
_entity_poly.pdbx_seq_one_letter_code
_entity_poly.pdbx_strand_id
1 'polypeptide(L)'
;MKRLWPVLILIFLLAVAMFSQAKADRAVKFFESLKHTKGQFSGQPFILLDWEKQIIRDVYGTLRDDGTRQYKYVYVEIPKKNGKSELAAGAALYQLFADKEKNGEVYGCAADKEQASLVFDVAVDMVDQVPALKKRARFNLSTKKITDRVSKSVYKVMSAEAYTKHGLNLSSCVFDELHAQPSRDLWDVMTFGAGDARQQPIWWIITTAGDDPDRVSIGWEEHEYASKILAGEIVDPTWYCVIYGYEGDDIYNEDNWRLANPSLGTTITIDSVREAAAKAKVKPAEERLFRWLRLNQWITTKLTTWLPLQLFDQTVGDWNRTEMLGRDAYLGLDLSTTTDLSSINMTFPPQDVQQDWRVFWDNFIPDENMRERIAKDHVPYDQWAAKNWVTATEGNVIDYTKIRDRILELRKLYNIKEVVADPAFATMLLQELTQAGLNVVTVPQTFVNLTDPMNQAEVLLKEKKLSHENNPVARWAFGNTSIATNGGGLIKYVKEHKGKSVVRTKRIDPISAWITAMCRARFYKGSLNLSAAIMDPDWSL
;
A
#
# COMPACT_ATOMS: atom_id res chain seq x y z
N MET A 1 16.88 5.51 28.99
CA MET A 1 16.20 4.95 30.18
C MET A 1 14.70 5.10 30.03
N LYS A 2 13.96 3.98 30.21
CA LYS A 2 12.49 3.87 30.40
C LYS A 2 11.63 3.95 29.15
N ARG A 3 11.38 2.80 28.53
CA ARG A 3 10.04 2.31 28.20
C ARG A 3 10.10 0.79 27.96
N LEU A 4 10.42 0.07 29.01
CA LEU A 4 10.02 -1.32 29.21
C LEU A 4 8.71 -1.25 29.99
N TRP A 5 7.58 -1.46 29.29
CA TRP A 5 6.29 -1.84 29.86
C TRP A 5 5.17 -1.50 28.91
N PRO A 6 4.37 -2.47 28.51
CA PRO A 6 3.10 -2.65 29.18
C PRO A 6 2.54 -4.10 29.23
N VAL A 7 3.33 -5.10 29.57
CA VAL A 7 2.80 -6.48 29.69
C VAL A 7 2.16 -6.75 31.08
N LEU A 8 2.32 -5.87 32.06
CA LEU A 8 1.95 -6.18 33.47
C LEU A 8 0.74 -5.41 34.03
N ILE A 9 0.12 -4.47 33.33
CA ILE A 9 -1.02 -3.69 33.87
C ILE A 9 -2.39 -4.15 33.38
N LEU A 10 -2.49 -4.99 32.35
CA LEU A 10 -3.79 -5.51 31.86
C LEU A 10 -4.40 -6.62 32.75
N ILE A 11 -3.78 -6.96 33.87
CA ILE A 11 -4.21 -8.05 34.76
C ILE A 11 -5.32 -7.62 35.76
N PHE A 12 -5.68 -6.35 35.89
CA PHE A 12 -6.48 -5.91 37.03
C PHE A 12 -7.94 -5.51 36.79
N LEU A 13 -8.50 -5.67 35.59
CA LEU A 13 -9.92 -5.32 35.32
C LEU A 13 -10.70 -6.32 34.45
N LEU A 14 -10.21 -7.52 34.27
CA LEU A 14 -10.99 -8.61 33.66
C LEU A 14 -11.60 -9.47 34.78
N ALA A 15 -12.88 -9.78 34.65
CA ALA A 15 -13.50 -10.92 35.34
C ALA A 15 -12.49 -12.06 35.33
N VAL A 16 -12.19 -12.68 36.47
CA VAL A 16 -11.05 -13.60 36.70
C VAL A 16 -11.09 -14.71 35.66
N ALA A 17 -10.44 -14.49 34.52
CA ALA A 17 -10.28 -15.54 33.52
C ALA A 17 -9.48 -16.67 34.17
N MET A 18 -10.08 -17.85 34.25
CA MET A 18 -9.47 -19.00 34.91
C MET A 18 -8.43 -19.64 33.99
N PHE A 19 -7.17 -19.72 34.42
CA PHE A 19 -6.15 -20.41 33.66
C PHE A 19 -6.14 -21.90 33.97
N SER A 20 -6.31 -22.75 32.95
CA SER A 20 -6.24 -24.19 33.03
C SER A 20 -4.90 -24.72 32.52
N GLN A 21 -3.99 -25.03 33.45
CA GLN A 21 -2.70 -25.64 33.12
C GLN A 21 -2.87 -26.94 32.29
N ALA A 22 -3.85 -27.77 32.63
CA ALA A 22 -4.10 -29.02 31.92
C ALA A 22 -4.51 -28.84 30.46
N LYS A 23 -5.31 -27.79 30.13
CA LYS A 23 -5.68 -27.49 28.75
C LYS A 23 -4.51 -26.86 27.99
N ALA A 24 -3.75 -25.97 28.63
CA ALA A 24 -2.54 -25.39 28.07
C ALA A 24 -1.52 -26.47 27.71
N ASP A 25 -1.20 -27.36 28.65
CA ASP A 25 -0.23 -28.45 28.45
C ASP A 25 -0.68 -29.46 27.41
N ARG A 26 -1.98 -29.73 27.34
CA ARG A 26 -2.54 -30.58 26.31
C ARG A 26 -2.36 -29.98 24.91
N ALA A 27 -2.57 -28.68 24.75
CA ALA A 27 -2.36 -28.01 23.48
C ALA A 27 -0.89 -28.05 23.09
N VAL A 28 0.03 -27.65 23.97
CA VAL A 28 1.47 -27.74 23.75
C VAL A 28 1.90 -29.14 23.32
N LYS A 29 1.47 -30.19 24.07
CA LYS A 29 1.79 -31.59 23.73
C LYS A 29 1.28 -32.01 22.35
N PHE A 30 0.14 -31.50 21.92
CA PHE A 30 -0.37 -31.78 20.58
C PHE A 30 0.57 -31.17 19.52
N PHE A 31 0.89 -29.87 19.64
CA PHE A 31 1.79 -29.21 18.70
C PHE A 31 3.17 -29.90 18.69
N GLU A 32 3.75 -30.19 19.82
CA GLU A 32 5.06 -30.87 19.93
C GLU A 32 5.02 -32.35 19.49
N SER A 33 3.83 -32.95 19.29
CA SER A 33 3.68 -34.26 18.67
C SER A 33 3.75 -34.23 17.13
N LEU A 34 3.66 -33.06 16.53
CA LEU A 34 3.82 -32.86 15.09
C LEU A 34 5.31 -32.86 14.73
N LYS A 35 5.63 -32.81 13.44
CA LYS A 35 6.99 -32.75 12.94
C LYS A 35 7.15 -31.62 11.95
N HIS A 36 8.33 -31.03 11.92
CA HIS A 36 8.73 -30.10 10.89
C HIS A 36 8.65 -30.71 9.50
N THR A 37 8.25 -29.92 8.51
CA THR A 37 7.99 -30.42 7.15
C THR A 37 9.05 -30.00 6.14
N LYS A 38 9.81 -28.93 6.44
CA LYS A 38 10.72 -28.30 5.46
C LYS A 38 12.11 -28.00 6.04
N GLY A 39 13.05 -27.85 5.12
CA GLY A 39 14.40 -27.40 5.42
C GLY A 39 15.22 -28.38 6.29
N GLN A 40 16.17 -27.84 7.03
CA GLN A 40 17.10 -28.61 7.88
C GLN A 40 16.40 -29.32 9.06
N PHE A 41 15.21 -28.89 9.43
CA PHE A 41 14.44 -29.49 10.53
C PHE A 41 13.44 -30.56 10.05
N SER A 42 13.30 -30.77 8.75
CA SER A 42 12.32 -31.73 8.20
C SER A 42 12.42 -33.10 8.86
N GLY A 43 11.29 -33.63 9.35
CA GLY A 43 11.18 -34.92 10.03
C GLY A 43 11.52 -34.87 11.53
N GLN A 44 12.09 -33.79 12.04
CA GLN A 44 12.35 -33.60 13.47
C GLN A 44 11.07 -33.21 14.22
N PRO A 45 10.96 -33.47 15.52
CA PRO A 45 9.82 -33.01 16.33
C PRO A 45 9.65 -31.49 16.24
N PHE A 46 8.41 -31.02 16.12
CA PHE A 46 8.07 -29.60 16.13
C PHE A 46 8.09 -29.08 17.57
N ILE A 47 9.31 -28.87 18.10
CA ILE A 47 9.47 -28.29 19.43
C ILE A 47 9.16 -26.81 19.36
N LEU A 48 8.11 -26.40 20.07
CA LEU A 48 7.69 -24.99 20.12
C LEU A 48 8.77 -24.12 20.76
N LEU A 49 9.12 -23.02 20.10
CA LEU A 49 9.93 -21.95 20.69
C LEU A 49 9.16 -21.27 21.84
N ASP A 50 9.85 -20.60 22.74
CA ASP A 50 9.23 -19.99 23.93
C ASP A 50 8.07 -19.06 23.58
N TRP A 51 8.22 -18.25 22.54
CA TRP A 51 7.16 -17.34 22.07
C TRP A 51 5.95 -18.09 21.51
N GLU A 52 6.16 -19.16 20.75
CA GLU A 52 5.05 -20.01 20.22
C GLU A 52 4.36 -20.74 21.38
N LYS A 53 5.15 -21.28 22.28
CA LYS A 53 4.65 -21.99 23.47
C LYS A 53 3.80 -21.09 24.35
N GLN A 54 4.23 -19.83 24.53
CA GLN A 54 3.47 -18.84 25.30
C GLN A 54 2.10 -18.58 24.65
N ILE A 55 2.07 -18.31 23.32
CA ILE A 55 0.81 -18.08 22.58
C ILE A 55 -0.13 -19.30 22.74
N ILE A 56 0.38 -20.51 22.51
CA ILE A 56 -0.44 -21.72 22.60
C ILE A 56 -0.98 -21.93 24.01
N ARG A 57 -0.18 -21.71 25.05
CA ARG A 57 -0.58 -21.82 26.45
C ARG A 57 -1.68 -20.81 26.79
N ASP A 58 -1.49 -19.55 26.42
CA ASP A 58 -2.44 -18.49 26.75
C ASP A 58 -3.77 -18.70 26.02
N VAL A 59 -3.73 -18.98 24.71
CA VAL A 59 -4.95 -19.16 23.89
C VAL A 59 -5.78 -20.35 24.36
N TYR A 60 -5.16 -21.48 24.67
CA TYR A 60 -5.91 -22.69 25.04
C TYR A 60 -6.06 -22.89 26.54
N GLY A 61 -5.25 -22.20 27.35
CA GLY A 61 -5.28 -22.28 28.81
C GLY A 61 -6.21 -21.27 29.47
N THR A 62 -6.45 -20.12 28.87
CA THR A 62 -7.32 -19.06 29.43
C THR A 62 -8.78 -19.34 29.11
N LEU A 63 -9.60 -19.46 30.14
CA LEU A 63 -10.99 -19.90 30.05
C LEU A 63 -11.95 -18.89 30.66
N ARG A 64 -13.16 -18.90 30.18
CA ARG A 64 -14.33 -18.28 30.79
C ARG A 64 -14.87 -19.14 31.94
N ASP A 65 -15.79 -18.59 32.71
CA ASP A 65 -16.41 -19.28 33.83
C ASP A 65 -17.18 -20.57 33.42
N ASP A 66 -17.67 -20.59 32.17
CA ASP A 66 -18.34 -21.78 31.59
C ASP A 66 -17.33 -22.85 31.09
N GLY A 67 -16.06 -22.62 31.26
CA GLY A 67 -15.00 -23.52 30.85
C GLY A 67 -14.68 -23.51 29.36
N THR A 68 -15.31 -22.63 28.56
CA THR A 68 -14.93 -22.40 27.15
C THR A 68 -13.71 -21.48 27.04
N ARG A 69 -13.09 -21.41 25.84
CA ARG A 69 -11.95 -20.51 25.60
C ARG A 69 -12.35 -19.05 25.79
N GLN A 70 -11.48 -18.27 26.43
CA GLN A 70 -11.62 -16.83 26.55
C GLN A 70 -11.50 -16.15 25.19
N TYR A 71 -10.49 -16.54 24.41
CA TYR A 71 -10.14 -15.89 23.15
C TYR A 71 -10.87 -16.51 21.96
N LYS A 72 -11.47 -15.63 21.15
CA LYS A 72 -12.07 -15.96 19.86
C LYS A 72 -11.11 -15.59 18.72
N TYR A 73 -10.43 -14.46 18.82
CA TYR A 73 -9.49 -13.96 17.82
C TYR A 73 -8.07 -14.03 18.35
N VAL A 74 -7.18 -14.61 17.56
CA VAL A 74 -5.76 -14.74 17.88
C VAL A 74 -4.98 -14.03 16.78
N TYR A 75 -4.52 -12.82 17.07
CA TYR A 75 -3.78 -11.99 16.15
C TYR A 75 -2.28 -12.11 16.42
N VAL A 76 -1.54 -12.66 15.45
CA VAL A 76 -0.09 -12.82 15.52
C VAL A 76 0.53 -12.14 14.31
N GLU A 77 1.14 -10.98 14.52
CA GLU A 77 1.88 -10.25 13.50
C GLU A 77 3.38 -10.37 13.75
N ILE A 78 4.10 -10.92 12.78
CA ILE A 78 5.51 -11.30 12.95
C ILE A 78 6.22 -11.29 11.59
N PRO A 79 7.52 -10.91 11.50
CA PRO A 79 8.29 -10.87 10.25
C PRO A 79 8.34 -12.21 9.53
N LYS A 80 8.74 -12.17 8.27
CA LYS A 80 8.93 -13.39 7.46
C LYS A 80 10.02 -14.29 8.04
N LYS A 81 9.85 -15.62 7.86
CA LYS A 81 10.76 -16.70 8.25
C LYS A 81 10.81 -17.02 9.76
N ASN A 82 9.90 -16.48 10.57
CA ASN A 82 9.76 -16.82 12.00
C ASN A 82 8.94 -18.09 12.28
N GLY A 83 8.57 -18.91 11.30
CA GLY A 83 7.86 -20.18 11.54
C GLY A 83 6.32 -20.11 11.37
N LYS A 84 5.77 -18.99 10.88
CA LYS A 84 4.31 -18.74 10.76
C LYS A 84 3.52 -19.90 10.16
N SER A 85 3.97 -20.44 9.03
CA SER A 85 3.20 -21.46 8.29
C SER A 85 3.08 -22.78 9.04
N GLU A 86 4.09 -23.19 9.80
CA GLU A 86 4.03 -24.39 10.63
C GLU A 86 3.14 -24.19 11.87
N LEU A 87 3.20 -23.00 12.49
CA LEU A 87 2.30 -22.61 13.57
C LEU A 87 0.83 -22.57 13.09
N ALA A 88 0.58 -21.98 11.92
CA ALA A 88 -0.74 -21.92 11.28
C ALA A 88 -1.30 -23.32 10.98
N ALA A 89 -0.48 -24.19 10.41
CA ALA A 89 -0.85 -25.58 10.13
C ALA A 89 -1.12 -26.34 11.44
N GLY A 90 -0.28 -26.18 12.46
CA GLY A 90 -0.49 -26.77 13.80
C GLY A 90 -1.80 -26.32 14.42
N ALA A 91 -2.15 -25.02 14.33
CA ALA A 91 -3.42 -24.48 14.81
C ALA A 91 -4.63 -25.11 14.10
N ALA A 92 -4.58 -25.18 12.75
CA ALA A 92 -5.64 -25.84 11.98
C ALA A 92 -5.79 -27.33 12.35
N LEU A 93 -4.68 -28.05 12.52
CA LEU A 93 -4.68 -29.46 12.89
C LEU A 93 -5.14 -29.69 14.34
N TYR A 94 -4.82 -28.78 15.27
CA TYR A 94 -5.36 -28.86 16.63
C TYR A 94 -6.89 -28.77 16.61
N GLN A 95 -7.43 -27.80 15.87
CA GLN A 95 -8.88 -27.64 15.71
C GLN A 95 -9.52 -28.86 15.04
N LEU A 96 -8.86 -29.45 14.05
CA LEU A 96 -9.38 -30.62 13.33
C LEU A 96 -9.41 -31.89 14.19
N PHE A 97 -8.33 -32.16 14.95
CA PHE A 97 -8.12 -33.46 15.61
C PHE A 97 -8.22 -33.44 17.13
N ALA A 98 -7.99 -32.32 17.80
CA ALA A 98 -7.77 -32.26 19.24
C ALA A 98 -8.77 -31.38 20.02
N ASP A 99 -9.43 -30.43 19.38
CA ASP A 99 -10.36 -29.49 20.03
C ASP A 99 -11.69 -30.12 20.48
N LYS A 100 -11.92 -31.38 20.10
CA LYS A 100 -13.14 -32.19 20.43
C LYS A 100 -14.44 -31.68 19.78
N GLU A 101 -14.35 -30.76 18.83
CA GLU A 101 -15.51 -30.32 18.05
C GLU A 101 -15.99 -31.44 17.13
N LYS A 102 -17.31 -31.77 17.17
CA LYS A 102 -17.91 -32.76 16.26
C LYS A 102 -18.43 -32.08 15.01
N ASN A 103 -18.19 -32.68 13.86
CA ASN A 103 -18.53 -32.12 12.56
C ASN A 103 -18.04 -30.68 12.41
N GLY A 104 -16.85 -30.37 12.94
CA GLY A 104 -16.25 -29.06 12.89
C GLY A 104 -15.83 -28.68 11.47
N GLU A 105 -16.01 -27.42 11.12
CA GLU A 105 -15.54 -26.85 9.86
C GLU A 105 -14.37 -25.92 10.14
N VAL A 106 -13.17 -26.34 9.73
CA VAL A 106 -11.93 -25.58 9.82
C VAL A 106 -11.58 -25.05 8.43
N TYR A 107 -11.31 -23.77 8.32
CA TYR A 107 -10.98 -23.13 7.05
C TYR A 107 -9.58 -22.52 7.10
N GLY A 108 -8.79 -22.75 6.04
CA GLY A 108 -7.55 -22.02 5.77
C GLY A 108 -7.83 -20.96 4.72
N CYS A 109 -7.62 -19.69 5.05
CA CYS A 109 -7.92 -18.54 4.21
C CYS A 109 -6.65 -17.76 3.89
N ALA A 110 -6.47 -17.37 2.61
CA ALA A 110 -5.43 -16.45 2.16
C ALA A 110 -5.93 -15.63 0.98
N ALA A 111 -5.10 -14.70 0.49
CA ALA A 111 -5.44 -13.82 -0.62
C ALA A 111 -5.78 -14.57 -1.91
N ASP A 112 -5.06 -15.63 -2.19
CA ASP A 112 -5.30 -16.51 -3.32
C ASP A 112 -5.21 -17.99 -2.94
N LYS A 113 -5.63 -18.87 -3.87
CA LYS A 113 -5.68 -20.30 -3.63
C LYS A 113 -4.29 -20.94 -3.50
N GLU A 114 -3.27 -20.41 -4.14
CA GLU A 114 -1.91 -20.93 -4.07
C GLU A 114 -1.32 -20.67 -2.68
N GLN A 115 -1.48 -19.46 -2.16
CA GLN A 115 -1.04 -19.10 -0.81
C GLN A 115 -1.77 -19.91 0.25
N ALA A 116 -3.11 -20.01 0.16
CA ALA A 116 -3.89 -20.82 1.08
C ALA A 116 -3.48 -22.31 1.03
N SER A 117 -3.03 -22.79 -0.12
CA SER A 117 -2.51 -24.14 -0.28
C SER A 117 -1.18 -24.38 0.42
N LEU A 118 -0.35 -23.36 0.64
CA LEU A 118 0.94 -23.52 1.31
C LEU A 118 0.79 -24.04 2.75
N VAL A 119 -0.12 -23.45 3.52
CA VAL A 119 -0.42 -23.91 4.91
C VAL A 119 -1.09 -25.27 4.90
N PHE A 120 -1.99 -25.51 3.93
CA PHE A 120 -2.64 -26.82 3.76
C PHE A 120 -1.63 -27.93 3.46
N ASP A 121 -0.69 -27.71 2.56
CA ASP A 121 0.32 -28.71 2.19
C ASP A 121 1.25 -29.03 3.39
N VAL A 122 1.63 -28.01 4.17
CA VAL A 122 2.33 -28.21 5.46
C VAL A 122 1.50 -29.07 6.41
N ALA A 123 0.19 -28.80 6.52
CA ALA A 123 -0.69 -29.60 7.39
C ALA A 123 -0.81 -31.05 6.91
N VAL A 124 -0.87 -31.29 5.59
CA VAL A 124 -0.87 -32.65 5.01
C VAL A 124 0.42 -33.38 5.38
N ASP A 125 1.58 -32.74 5.20
CA ASP A 125 2.89 -33.32 5.51
C ASP A 125 3.04 -33.62 7.01
N MET A 126 2.59 -32.73 7.88
CA MET A 126 2.58 -32.95 9.34
C MET A 126 1.72 -34.17 9.72
N VAL A 127 0.53 -34.29 9.14
CA VAL A 127 -0.35 -35.45 9.39
C VAL A 127 0.27 -36.74 8.85
N ASP A 128 0.88 -36.69 7.67
CA ASP A 128 1.48 -37.88 7.05
C ASP A 128 2.67 -38.44 7.86
N GLN A 129 3.41 -37.57 8.53
CA GLN A 129 4.53 -37.92 9.38
C GLN A 129 4.16 -38.44 10.78
N VAL A 130 2.88 -38.33 11.20
CA VAL A 130 2.40 -38.78 12.50
C VAL A 130 1.44 -39.95 12.34
N PRO A 131 1.85 -41.23 12.58
CA PRO A 131 1.06 -42.42 12.29
C PRO A 131 -0.35 -42.40 12.90
N ALA A 132 -0.50 -41.88 14.11
CA ALA A 132 -1.80 -41.78 14.80
C ALA A 132 -2.77 -40.82 14.07
N LEU A 133 -2.28 -39.67 13.57
CA LEU A 133 -3.07 -38.71 12.81
C LEU A 133 -3.36 -39.24 11.40
N LYS A 134 -2.36 -39.81 10.73
CA LYS A 134 -2.50 -40.43 9.40
C LYS A 134 -3.61 -41.49 9.36
N LYS A 135 -3.68 -42.34 10.38
CA LYS A 135 -4.76 -43.35 10.50
C LYS A 135 -6.16 -42.73 10.62
N ARG A 136 -6.27 -41.57 11.23
CA ARG A 136 -7.54 -40.83 11.39
C ARG A 136 -7.91 -40.00 10.17
N ALA A 137 -6.91 -39.51 9.42
CA ALA A 137 -7.11 -38.62 8.31
C ALA A 137 -7.62 -39.30 7.05
N ARG A 138 -8.44 -38.57 6.29
CA ARG A 138 -8.74 -38.84 4.88
C ARG A 138 -8.42 -37.58 4.08
N PHE A 139 -7.53 -37.72 3.14
CA PHE A 139 -7.11 -36.62 2.28
C PHE A 139 -7.91 -36.60 0.96
N ASN A 140 -8.24 -35.41 0.50
CA ASN A 140 -8.62 -35.12 -0.88
C ASN A 140 -7.75 -33.94 -1.34
N LEU A 141 -6.65 -34.26 -2.02
CA LEU A 141 -5.66 -33.27 -2.41
C LEU A 141 -6.14 -32.37 -3.56
N SER A 142 -7.02 -32.87 -4.44
CA SER A 142 -7.57 -32.08 -5.55
C SER A 142 -8.50 -30.96 -5.06
N THR A 143 -9.26 -31.23 -4.01
CA THR A 143 -10.17 -30.25 -3.39
C THR A 143 -9.57 -29.59 -2.15
N LYS A 144 -8.27 -29.82 -1.86
CA LYS A 144 -7.55 -29.32 -0.67
C LYS A 144 -8.37 -29.50 0.62
N LYS A 145 -8.69 -30.79 0.95
CA LYS A 145 -9.52 -31.16 2.09
C LYS A 145 -8.89 -32.29 2.90
N ILE A 146 -8.83 -32.13 4.24
CA ILE A 146 -8.53 -33.19 5.21
C ILE A 146 -9.78 -33.43 6.02
N THR A 147 -10.16 -34.71 6.20
CA THR A 147 -11.32 -35.10 7.04
C THR A 147 -10.84 -36.00 8.16
N ASP A 148 -11.18 -35.68 9.40
CA ASP A 148 -11.01 -36.59 10.52
C ASP A 148 -12.14 -37.65 10.54
N ARG A 149 -11.79 -38.92 10.47
CA ARG A 149 -12.75 -40.04 10.45
C ARG A 149 -13.50 -40.21 11.77
N VAL A 150 -12.93 -39.70 12.88
CA VAL A 150 -13.49 -39.87 14.23
C VAL A 150 -14.51 -38.78 14.54
N SER A 151 -14.11 -37.50 14.47
CA SER A 151 -15.00 -36.36 14.77
C SER A 151 -15.91 -36.00 13.60
N LYS A 152 -15.60 -36.47 12.38
CA LYS A 152 -16.20 -36.06 11.10
C LYS A 152 -15.90 -34.57 10.75
N SER A 153 -14.99 -33.95 11.48
CA SER A 153 -14.55 -32.58 11.21
C SER A 153 -13.74 -32.51 9.92
N VAL A 154 -13.77 -31.34 9.29
CA VAL A 154 -13.09 -31.12 8.02
C VAL A 154 -12.20 -29.88 8.08
N TYR A 155 -11.00 -29.96 7.49
CA TYR A 155 -10.17 -28.82 7.17
C TYR A 155 -10.15 -28.63 5.66
N LYS A 156 -10.45 -27.44 5.17
CA LYS A 156 -10.46 -27.11 3.74
C LYS A 156 -10.00 -25.69 3.48
N VAL A 157 -9.47 -25.47 2.26
CA VAL A 157 -8.94 -24.20 1.81
C VAL A 157 -10.05 -23.34 1.20
N MET A 158 -10.03 -22.04 1.51
CA MET A 158 -10.82 -21.00 0.85
C MET A 158 -9.95 -19.85 0.40
N SER A 159 -10.29 -19.24 -0.74
CA SER A 159 -9.63 -18.04 -1.28
C SER A 159 -10.64 -16.92 -1.48
N ALA A 160 -10.15 -15.72 -1.68
CA ALA A 160 -10.95 -14.52 -1.93
C ALA A 160 -11.96 -14.69 -3.09
N GLU A 161 -11.67 -15.54 -4.07
CA GLU A 161 -12.59 -15.83 -5.19
C GLU A 161 -13.83 -16.65 -4.80
N ALA A 162 -13.82 -17.29 -3.62
CA ALA A 162 -14.88 -18.20 -3.16
C ALA A 162 -15.85 -17.55 -2.16
N TYR A 163 -15.82 -16.25 -1.96
CA TYR A 163 -16.56 -15.50 -0.92
C TYR A 163 -18.09 -15.50 -1.07
N THR A 164 -18.64 -15.96 -2.19
CA THR A 164 -20.10 -15.99 -2.43
C THR A 164 -20.87 -17.04 -1.61
N LYS A 165 -20.20 -17.82 -0.76
CA LYS A 165 -20.82 -18.90 0.01
C LYS A 165 -21.25 -18.42 1.39
N HIS A 166 -22.48 -17.92 1.51
CA HIS A 166 -23.15 -17.71 2.78
C HIS A 166 -23.60 -19.03 3.41
N GLY A 167 -23.73 -19.07 4.74
CA GLY A 167 -24.26 -20.24 5.47
C GLY A 167 -23.19 -21.22 5.96
N LEU A 168 -21.96 -20.74 6.21
CA LEU A 168 -20.90 -21.52 6.84
C LEU A 168 -21.22 -21.75 8.33
N ASN A 169 -20.86 -22.93 8.83
CA ASN A 169 -20.93 -23.27 10.25
C ASN A 169 -19.52 -23.50 10.80
N LEU A 170 -18.78 -22.40 10.85
CA LEU A 170 -17.36 -22.35 11.12
C LEU A 170 -17.04 -22.71 12.57
N SER A 171 -16.15 -23.67 12.79
CA SER A 171 -15.54 -23.92 14.10
C SER A 171 -14.19 -23.25 14.25
N SER A 172 -13.45 -23.08 13.15
CA SER A 172 -12.17 -22.35 13.14
C SER A 172 -11.84 -21.82 11.76
N CYS A 173 -11.16 -20.67 11.74
CA CYS A 173 -10.54 -20.12 10.54
C CYS A 173 -9.08 -19.77 10.84
N VAL A 174 -8.21 -20.06 9.88
CA VAL A 174 -6.81 -19.62 9.89
C VAL A 174 -6.61 -18.72 8.69
N PHE A 175 -6.47 -17.42 8.93
CA PHE A 175 -6.05 -16.43 7.94
C PHE A 175 -4.54 -16.36 7.90
N ASP A 176 -3.96 -16.71 6.76
CA ASP A 176 -2.54 -16.52 6.48
C ASP A 176 -2.33 -15.27 5.63
N GLU A 177 -1.37 -14.42 6.05
CA GLU A 177 -1.00 -13.18 5.39
C GLU A 177 -2.21 -12.24 5.14
N LEU A 178 -2.94 -11.86 6.21
CA LEU A 178 -4.12 -10.98 6.13
C LEU A 178 -3.80 -9.65 5.43
N HIS A 179 -2.57 -9.12 5.58
CA HIS A 179 -2.13 -7.90 4.90
C HIS A 179 -2.19 -7.97 3.36
N ALA A 180 -2.19 -9.17 2.79
CA ALA A 180 -2.21 -9.39 1.35
C ALA A 180 -3.63 -9.51 0.77
N GLN A 181 -4.69 -9.47 1.58
CA GLN A 181 -6.07 -9.57 1.11
C GLN A 181 -6.42 -8.41 0.18
N PRO A 182 -6.99 -8.69 -1.02
CA PRO A 182 -7.32 -7.64 -1.99
C PRO A 182 -8.51 -6.77 -1.57
N SER A 183 -9.41 -7.31 -0.73
CA SER A 183 -10.57 -6.61 -0.16
C SER A 183 -10.94 -7.25 1.19
N ARG A 184 -11.89 -6.63 1.89
CA ARG A 184 -12.41 -7.17 3.14
C ARG A 184 -13.45 -8.30 2.97
N ASP A 185 -13.91 -8.59 1.74
CA ASP A 185 -15.05 -9.47 1.49
C ASP A 185 -14.89 -10.87 2.10
N LEU A 186 -13.72 -11.50 1.93
CA LEU A 186 -13.46 -12.81 2.53
C LEU A 186 -13.44 -12.72 4.05
N TRP A 187 -12.85 -11.67 4.61
CA TRP A 187 -12.84 -11.43 6.05
C TRP A 187 -14.26 -11.31 6.60
N ASP A 188 -15.09 -10.48 6.00
CA ASP A 188 -16.48 -10.26 6.43
C ASP A 188 -17.30 -11.55 6.40
N VAL A 189 -17.21 -12.33 5.32
CA VAL A 189 -17.91 -13.62 5.21
C VAL A 189 -17.45 -14.63 6.27
N MET A 190 -16.16 -14.65 6.60
CA MET A 190 -15.60 -15.63 7.54
C MET A 190 -15.73 -15.20 9.00
N THR A 191 -15.96 -13.93 9.30
CA THR A 191 -16.04 -13.42 10.68
C THR A 191 -17.46 -13.02 11.08
N PHE A 192 -18.27 -12.47 10.16
CA PHE A 192 -19.61 -12.00 10.45
C PHE A 192 -20.63 -13.15 10.45
N GLY A 193 -20.96 -13.64 11.63
CA GLY A 193 -21.99 -14.68 11.83
C GLY A 193 -21.56 -16.12 11.51
N ALA A 194 -20.41 -16.33 10.87
CA ALA A 194 -19.99 -17.66 10.42
C ALA A 194 -19.79 -18.69 11.56
N GLY A 195 -19.43 -18.20 12.76
CA GLY A 195 -19.20 -19.03 13.96
C GLY A 195 -20.32 -19.04 15.00
N ASP A 196 -21.42 -18.32 14.79
CA ASP A 196 -22.43 -18.06 15.81
C ASP A 196 -23.13 -19.34 16.32
N ALA A 197 -23.22 -20.39 15.49
CA ALA A 197 -23.78 -21.68 15.88
C ALA A 197 -22.81 -22.58 16.66
N ARG A 198 -21.57 -22.13 16.90
CA ARG A 198 -20.55 -22.89 17.63
C ARG A 198 -20.33 -22.31 19.03
N GLN A 199 -20.07 -23.20 20.00
CA GLN A 199 -19.87 -22.79 21.38
C GLN A 199 -18.55 -22.02 21.59
N GLN A 200 -17.48 -22.39 20.88
CA GLN A 200 -16.15 -21.80 21.04
C GLN A 200 -15.40 -21.68 19.70
N PRO A 201 -15.95 -20.91 18.74
CA PRO A 201 -15.27 -20.70 17.47
C PRO A 201 -13.96 -19.92 17.67
N ILE A 202 -12.98 -20.12 16.78
CA ILE A 202 -11.68 -19.44 16.88
C ILE A 202 -11.16 -19.03 15.51
N TRP A 203 -10.66 -17.80 15.44
CA TRP A 203 -10.00 -17.23 14.28
C TRP A 203 -8.52 -16.98 14.59
N TRP A 204 -7.65 -17.65 13.87
CA TRP A 204 -6.22 -17.40 13.88
C TRP A 204 -5.87 -16.48 12.73
N ILE A 205 -5.32 -15.31 13.04
CA ILE A 205 -4.83 -14.32 12.09
C ILE A 205 -3.32 -14.28 12.21
N ILE A 206 -2.63 -14.89 11.26
CA ILE A 206 -1.17 -14.99 11.28
C ILE A 206 -0.65 -14.21 10.08
N THR A 207 -0.02 -13.07 10.33
CA THR A 207 0.33 -12.11 9.28
C THR A 207 1.71 -11.50 9.49
N THR A 208 2.13 -10.72 8.51
CA THR A 208 3.28 -9.81 8.55
C THR A 208 2.73 -8.39 8.39
N ALA A 209 3.48 -7.37 8.77
CA ALA A 209 3.18 -6.00 8.38
C ALA A 209 2.96 -5.88 6.87
N GLY A 210 2.13 -4.97 6.46
CA GLY A 210 1.77 -4.75 5.06
C GLY A 210 2.48 -3.55 4.43
N ASP A 211 2.27 -3.43 3.13
CA ASP A 211 2.60 -2.25 2.35
C ASP A 211 1.29 -1.53 2.04
N ASP A 212 0.90 -0.59 2.90
CA ASP A 212 -0.37 0.12 2.83
C ASP A 212 -0.21 1.61 3.17
N PRO A 213 0.30 2.40 2.22
CA PRO A 213 0.51 3.83 2.42
C PRO A 213 -0.75 4.61 2.78
N ASP A 214 -1.91 4.14 2.34
CA ASP A 214 -3.20 4.81 2.54
C ASP A 214 -3.95 4.33 3.79
N ARG A 215 -3.46 3.26 4.44
CA ARG A 215 -4.04 2.70 5.67
C ARG A 215 -5.50 2.29 5.52
N VAL A 216 -5.86 1.68 4.39
CA VAL A 216 -7.24 1.31 4.03
C VAL A 216 -7.47 -0.19 3.87
N SER A 217 -6.41 -1.01 4.00
CA SER A 217 -6.55 -2.46 3.89
C SER A 217 -7.14 -3.06 5.14
N ILE A 218 -7.84 -4.20 5.00
CA ILE A 218 -8.28 -4.99 6.16
C ILE A 218 -7.11 -5.40 7.05
N GLY A 219 -5.92 -5.64 6.47
CA GLY A 219 -4.71 -5.92 7.25
C GLY A 219 -4.32 -4.76 8.13
N TRP A 220 -4.41 -3.51 7.63
CA TRP A 220 -4.15 -2.31 8.44
C TRP A 220 -5.24 -2.09 9.51
N GLU A 221 -6.52 -2.24 9.16
CA GLU A 221 -7.62 -2.09 10.12
C GLU A 221 -7.43 -3.00 11.34
N GLU A 222 -7.11 -4.28 11.09
CA GLU A 222 -6.93 -5.26 12.17
C GLU A 222 -5.60 -5.06 12.92
N HIS A 223 -4.54 -4.59 12.25
CA HIS A 223 -3.30 -4.14 12.90
C HIS A 223 -3.55 -2.97 13.86
N GLU A 224 -4.30 -1.96 13.42
CA GLU A 224 -4.63 -0.79 14.24
C GLU A 224 -5.50 -1.20 15.44
N TYR A 225 -6.47 -2.08 15.22
CA TYR A 225 -7.32 -2.61 16.29
C TYR A 225 -6.51 -3.37 17.33
N ALA A 226 -5.65 -4.31 16.90
CA ALA A 226 -4.76 -5.07 17.76
C ALA A 226 -3.79 -4.15 18.52
N SER A 227 -3.24 -3.13 17.87
CA SER A 227 -2.34 -2.15 18.49
C SER A 227 -3.02 -1.34 19.57
N LYS A 228 -4.28 -0.92 19.36
CA LYS A 228 -5.09 -0.22 20.37
C LYS A 228 -5.40 -1.10 21.57
N ILE A 229 -5.65 -2.40 21.36
CA ILE A 229 -5.82 -3.36 22.47
C ILE A 229 -4.52 -3.48 23.26
N LEU A 230 -3.38 -3.65 22.60
CA LEU A 230 -2.07 -3.75 23.27
C LEU A 230 -1.67 -2.46 24.00
N ALA A 231 -2.08 -1.29 23.50
CA ALA A 231 -1.90 0.00 24.15
C ALA A 231 -2.88 0.23 25.33
N GLY A 232 -3.90 -0.61 25.48
CA GLY A 232 -4.94 -0.46 26.50
C GLY A 232 -5.98 0.63 26.17
N GLU A 233 -6.02 1.12 24.93
CA GLU A 233 -7.00 2.10 24.46
C GLU A 233 -8.37 1.45 24.21
N ILE A 234 -8.36 0.18 23.84
CA ILE A 234 -9.56 -0.66 23.65
C ILE A 234 -9.44 -1.89 24.57
N VAL A 235 -10.54 -2.25 25.23
CA VAL A 235 -10.65 -3.46 26.02
C VAL A 235 -11.55 -4.45 25.29
N ASP A 236 -10.94 -5.44 24.63
CA ASP A 236 -11.65 -6.57 24.05
C ASP A 236 -11.08 -7.90 24.58
N PRO A 237 -11.72 -8.51 25.58
CA PRO A 237 -11.22 -9.75 26.18
C PRO A 237 -11.34 -10.96 25.26
N THR A 238 -11.95 -10.84 24.09
CA THR A 238 -12.06 -11.94 23.13
C THR A 238 -10.87 -12.01 22.17
N TRP A 239 -10.02 -10.99 22.18
CA TRP A 239 -8.82 -10.91 21.36
C TRP A 239 -7.56 -11.25 22.15
N TYR A 240 -6.73 -12.10 21.57
CA TYR A 240 -5.34 -12.32 21.97
C TYR A 240 -4.44 -11.70 20.90
N CYS A 241 -3.68 -10.68 21.26
CA CYS A 241 -2.86 -9.93 20.31
C CYS A 241 -1.38 -10.05 20.65
N VAL A 242 -0.56 -10.35 19.64
CA VAL A 242 0.90 -10.29 19.70
C VAL A 242 1.44 -9.67 18.43
N ILE A 243 2.23 -8.62 18.56
CA ILE A 243 2.92 -7.94 17.46
C ILE A 243 4.41 -7.95 17.76
N TYR A 244 5.17 -8.67 16.93
CA TYR A 244 6.63 -8.66 16.95
C TYR A 244 7.12 -7.74 15.84
N GLY A 245 7.85 -6.69 16.20
CA GLY A 245 8.37 -5.71 15.27
C GLY A 245 9.29 -4.71 15.95
N TYR A 246 9.92 -3.87 15.17
CA TYR A 246 10.70 -2.74 15.65
C TYR A 246 10.37 -1.50 14.81
N GLU A 247 9.74 -0.50 15.42
CA GLU A 247 9.28 0.72 14.73
C GLU A 247 10.25 1.91 14.82
N GLY A 248 11.40 1.74 15.47
CA GLY A 248 12.38 2.81 15.61
C GLY A 248 13.24 3.04 14.37
N ASP A 249 14.03 4.12 14.40
CA ASP A 249 14.92 4.51 13.29
C ASP A 249 16.28 3.81 13.32
N ASP A 250 16.70 3.27 14.47
CA ASP A 250 17.97 2.53 14.62
C ASP A 250 17.84 1.09 14.10
N ILE A 251 17.57 0.98 12.80
CA ILE A 251 17.26 -0.29 12.13
C ILE A 251 18.45 -1.21 11.94
N TYR A 252 19.67 -0.72 12.12
CA TYR A 252 20.89 -1.48 11.92
C TYR A 252 21.52 -2.03 13.20
N ASN A 253 20.87 -1.84 14.32
CA ASN A 253 21.25 -2.40 15.62
C ASN A 253 20.74 -3.84 15.76
N GLU A 254 21.64 -4.79 16.04
CA GLU A 254 21.31 -6.21 16.13
C GLU A 254 20.36 -6.54 17.29
N ASP A 255 20.40 -5.76 18.38
CA ASP A 255 19.46 -5.95 19.50
C ASP A 255 18.01 -5.67 19.08
N ASN A 256 17.80 -4.68 18.20
CA ASN A 256 16.48 -4.37 17.66
C ASN A 256 15.98 -5.48 16.71
N TRP A 257 16.89 -6.19 16.03
CA TRP A 257 16.50 -7.34 15.21
C TRP A 257 15.94 -8.49 16.05
N ARG A 258 16.45 -8.69 17.28
CA ARG A 258 15.94 -9.70 18.23
C ARG A 258 14.53 -9.36 18.73
N LEU A 259 14.24 -8.07 18.93
CA LEU A 259 12.89 -7.63 19.31
C LEU A 259 11.86 -7.95 18.21
N ALA A 260 12.25 -7.74 16.95
CA ALA A 260 11.38 -8.02 15.81
C ALA A 260 11.28 -9.52 15.48
N ASN A 261 12.34 -10.30 15.71
CA ASN A 261 12.45 -11.70 15.27
C ASN A 261 12.69 -12.63 16.44
N PRO A 262 11.65 -13.10 17.14
CA PRO A 262 11.81 -13.97 18.30
C PRO A 262 12.39 -15.36 17.95
N SER A 263 12.40 -15.73 16.66
CA SER A 263 13.02 -16.97 16.15
C SER A 263 14.48 -16.76 15.64
N LEU A 264 15.07 -15.57 15.89
CA LEU A 264 16.43 -15.27 15.48
C LEU A 264 17.45 -16.15 16.21
N GLY A 265 18.29 -16.83 15.46
CA GLY A 265 19.23 -17.84 15.95
C GLY A 265 18.73 -19.27 15.84
N THR A 266 17.43 -19.47 15.49
CA THR A 266 16.84 -20.80 15.27
C THR A 266 16.40 -20.97 13.81
N THR A 267 15.28 -20.36 13.42
CA THR A 267 14.77 -20.43 12.04
C THR A 267 15.38 -19.37 11.13
N ILE A 268 15.89 -18.29 11.71
CA ILE A 268 16.56 -17.19 11.01
C ILE A 268 17.99 -17.09 11.54
N THR A 269 18.99 -17.19 10.66
CA THR A 269 20.39 -16.99 11.05
C THR A 269 20.70 -15.49 11.15
N ILE A 270 21.52 -15.11 12.13
CA ILE A 270 21.94 -13.72 12.30
C ILE A 270 22.68 -13.20 11.06
N ASP A 271 23.46 -14.07 10.41
CA ASP A 271 24.21 -13.71 9.21
C ASP A 271 23.30 -13.36 8.03
N SER A 272 22.16 -14.05 7.88
CA SER A 272 21.17 -13.71 6.84
C SER A 272 20.56 -12.32 7.05
N VAL A 273 20.43 -11.89 8.30
CA VAL A 273 19.94 -10.54 8.62
C VAL A 273 21.04 -9.50 8.42
N ARG A 274 22.30 -9.82 8.79
CA ARG A 274 23.47 -8.95 8.52
C ARG A 274 23.66 -8.70 7.02
N GLU A 275 23.55 -9.73 6.19
CA GLU A 275 23.61 -9.58 4.73
C GLU A 275 22.51 -8.66 4.18
N ALA A 276 21.28 -8.84 4.66
CA ALA A 276 20.17 -7.98 4.25
C ALA A 276 20.38 -6.52 4.71
N ALA A 277 20.87 -6.32 5.95
CA ALA A 277 21.20 -5.00 6.48
C ALA A 277 22.34 -4.32 5.71
N ALA A 278 23.37 -5.06 5.31
CA ALA A 278 24.47 -4.54 4.51
C ALA A 278 23.99 -4.02 3.14
N LYS A 279 23.07 -4.75 2.48
CA LYS A 279 22.43 -4.30 1.22
C LYS A 279 21.55 -3.07 1.44
N ALA A 280 20.78 -3.06 2.53
CA ALA A 280 19.89 -1.97 2.91
C ALA A 280 20.64 -0.65 3.12
N LYS A 281 21.85 -0.69 3.73
CA LYS A 281 22.68 0.51 3.95
C LYS A 281 23.05 1.27 2.67
N VAL A 282 23.10 0.60 1.52
CA VAL A 282 23.58 1.18 0.25
C VAL A 282 22.49 1.31 -0.81
N LYS A 283 21.33 0.71 -0.60
CA LYS A 283 20.23 0.70 -1.59
C LYS A 283 18.89 1.02 -0.93
N PRO A 284 18.26 2.17 -1.22
CA PRO A 284 16.98 2.57 -0.60
C PRO A 284 15.85 1.54 -0.77
N ALA A 285 15.78 0.86 -1.93
CA ALA A 285 14.79 -0.19 -2.16
C ALA A 285 15.00 -1.41 -1.22
N GLU A 286 16.25 -1.77 -0.95
CA GLU A 286 16.60 -2.86 -0.01
C GLU A 286 16.34 -2.44 1.44
N GLU A 287 16.56 -1.17 1.80
CA GLU A 287 16.22 -0.64 3.13
C GLU A 287 14.72 -0.76 3.40
N ARG A 288 13.89 -0.40 2.42
CA ARG A 288 12.43 -0.56 2.53
C ARG A 288 12.04 -2.01 2.76
N LEU A 289 12.60 -2.96 1.99
CA LEU A 289 12.36 -4.39 2.17
C LEU A 289 12.86 -4.89 3.52
N PHE A 290 13.99 -4.36 4.01
CA PHE A 290 14.54 -4.69 5.31
C PHE A 290 13.62 -4.24 6.44
N ARG A 291 13.16 -2.98 6.42
CA ARG A 291 12.18 -2.43 7.37
C ARG A 291 10.89 -3.27 7.36
N TRP A 292 10.36 -3.56 6.21
CA TRP A 292 9.13 -4.33 6.06
C TRP A 292 9.29 -5.78 6.51
N LEU A 293 10.17 -6.53 5.86
CA LEU A 293 10.19 -7.99 5.94
C LEU A 293 11.07 -8.54 7.08
N ARG A 294 12.01 -7.73 7.62
CA ARG A 294 12.89 -8.12 8.72
C ARG A 294 12.55 -7.44 10.04
N LEU A 295 12.05 -6.20 9.99
CA LEU A 295 11.67 -5.47 11.20
C LEU A 295 10.17 -5.39 11.41
N ASN A 296 9.37 -5.91 10.48
CA ASN A 296 7.92 -5.91 10.54
C ASN A 296 7.32 -4.49 10.64
N GLN A 297 7.95 -3.52 10.02
CA GLN A 297 7.42 -2.17 9.93
C GLN A 297 6.37 -2.10 8.83
N TRP A 298 5.23 -1.53 9.14
CA TRP A 298 4.24 -1.18 8.13
C TRP A 298 4.80 -0.10 7.20
N ILE A 299 4.76 -0.37 5.91
CA ILE A 299 5.18 0.59 4.92
C ILE A 299 4.02 1.53 4.63
N THR A 300 4.05 2.65 5.31
CA THR A 300 3.08 3.74 5.16
C THR A 300 3.61 4.91 4.32
N THR A 301 4.87 4.82 3.88
CA THR A 301 5.49 5.80 2.99
C THR A 301 5.46 5.31 1.55
N LYS A 302 5.20 6.23 0.61
CA LYS A 302 5.24 5.93 -0.83
C LYS A 302 6.62 5.40 -1.23
N LEU A 303 6.64 4.38 -2.06
CA LEU A 303 7.86 3.68 -2.50
C LEU A 303 8.88 4.57 -3.16
N THR A 304 8.43 5.59 -3.87
CA THR A 304 9.25 6.58 -4.55
C THR A 304 8.38 7.81 -4.82
N THR A 305 8.34 8.74 -3.88
CA THR A 305 8.05 10.12 -4.27
C THR A 305 9.07 10.49 -5.33
N TRP A 306 8.62 11.14 -6.39
CA TRP A 306 9.54 11.61 -7.44
C TRP A 306 10.66 12.44 -6.83
N LEU A 307 10.31 13.49 -6.09
CA LEU A 307 11.26 14.39 -5.43
C LEU A 307 10.71 14.84 -4.06
N PRO A 308 11.58 15.20 -3.10
CA PRO A 308 11.17 15.80 -1.85
C PRO A 308 10.35 17.08 -2.07
N LEU A 309 9.21 17.21 -1.38
CA LEU A 309 8.31 18.37 -1.50
C LEU A 309 9.01 19.71 -1.22
N GLN A 310 10.04 19.69 -0.37
CA GLN A 310 10.84 20.85 -0.04
C GLN A 310 11.53 21.48 -1.27
N LEU A 311 11.91 20.68 -2.28
CA LEU A 311 12.49 21.21 -3.53
C LEU A 311 11.46 22.04 -4.30
N PHE A 312 10.22 21.60 -4.34
CA PHE A 312 9.12 22.36 -4.93
C PHE A 312 8.87 23.65 -4.14
N ASP A 313 8.74 23.54 -2.80
CA ASP A 313 8.49 24.69 -1.93
C ASP A 313 9.59 25.78 -2.03
N GLN A 314 10.84 25.40 -2.29
CA GLN A 314 11.98 26.32 -2.43
C GLN A 314 12.01 27.08 -3.76
N THR A 315 11.16 26.72 -4.72
CA THR A 315 11.07 27.33 -6.05
C THR A 315 9.80 28.16 -6.25
N VAL A 316 9.10 28.50 -5.16
CA VAL A 316 8.02 29.51 -5.19
C VAL A 316 8.60 30.84 -5.60
N GLY A 317 8.11 31.42 -6.72
CA GLY A 317 8.56 32.71 -7.24
C GLY A 317 7.75 33.87 -6.69
N ASP A 318 8.40 35.03 -6.58
CA ASP A 318 7.74 36.32 -6.30
C ASP A 318 7.47 37.04 -7.62
N TRP A 319 6.54 36.51 -8.40
CA TRP A 319 6.11 37.06 -9.69
C TRP A 319 4.61 36.80 -9.90
N ASN A 320 4.02 37.56 -10.80
CA ASN A 320 2.62 37.35 -11.17
C ASN A 320 2.47 37.07 -12.69
N ARG A 321 1.33 36.50 -13.06
CA ARG A 321 1.05 36.08 -14.44
C ARG A 321 1.09 37.24 -15.46
N THR A 322 0.89 38.49 -15.01
CA THR A 322 0.94 39.66 -15.89
C THR A 322 2.34 40.01 -16.40
N GLU A 323 3.38 39.57 -15.68
CA GLU A 323 4.76 39.71 -16.13
C GLU A 323 5.10 38.84 -17.33
N MET A 324 4.28 37.82 -17.59
CA MET A 324 4.44 36.87 -18.68
C MET A 324 3.65 37.25 -19.93
N LEU A 325 2.93 38.40 -19.93
CA LEU A 325 2.10 38.82 -21.08
C LEU A 325 2.98 38.94 -22.35
N GLY A 326 2.46 38.34 -23.43
CA GLY A 326 3.12 38.33 -24.74
C GLY A 326 4.34 37.41 -24.86
N ARG A 327 4.77 36.74 -23.77
CA ARG A 327 5.92 35.83 -23.76
C ARG A 327 5.59 34.50 -24.47
N ASP A 328 6.63 33.89 -25.01
CA ASP A 328 6.57 32.55 -25.59
C ASP A 328 6.29 31.51 -24.51
N ALA A 329 5.33 30.63 -24.74
CA ALA A 329 4.90 29.62 -23.78
C ALA A 329 4.56 28.29 -24.46
N TYR A 330 4.65 27.23 -23.70
CA TYR A 330 4.16 25.89 -24.04
C TYR A 330 3.03 25.55 -23.08
N LEU A 331 1.93 25.04 -23.62
CA LEU A 331 0.77 24.66 -22.84
C LEU A 331 0.68 23.14 -22.79
N GLY A 332 0.71 22.57 -21.58
CA GLY A 332 0.51 21.14 -21.36
C GLY A 332 -0.86 20.84 -20.83
N LEU A 333 -1.46 19.76 -21.29
CA LEU A 333 -2.78 19.29 -20.88
C LEU A 333 -2.69 17.90 -20.25
N ASP A 334 -3.36 17.74 -19.11
CA ASP A 334 -3.77 16.44 -18.58
C ASP A 334 -5.27 16.47 -18.31
N LEU A 335 -6.01 15.64 -19.03
CA LEU A 335 -7.46 15.67 -19.09
C LEU A 335 -8.07 14.40 -18.53
N SER A 336 -9.11 14.56 -17.73
CA SER A 336 -9.92 13.48 -17.18
C SER A 336 -11.35 13.56 -17.72
N THR A 337 -11.98 12.39 -17.92
CA THR A 337 -13.35 12.32 -18.43
C THR A 337 -14.42 12.40 -17.36
N THR A 338 -14.20 11.87 -16.16
CA THR A 338 -15.30 11.66 -15.20
C THR A 338 -15.04 12.12 -13.77
N THR A 339 -13.97 11.67 -13.14
CA THR A 339 -13.82 11.86 -11.69
C THR A 339 -12.53 12.53 -11.26
N ASP A 340 -11.54 12.55 -12.13
CA ASP A 340 -10.22 13.13 -11.84
C ASP A 340 -10.19 14.64 -12.10
N LEU A 341 -9.16 15.29 -11.60
CA LEU A 341 -8.85 16.67 -11.88
C LEU A 341 -8.42 16.80 -13.35
N SER A 342 -8.77 17.89 -14.04
CA SER A 342 -8.12 18.24 -15.29
C SER A 342 -7.27 19.48 -15.10
N SER A 343 -6.10 19.51 -15.74
CA SER A 343 -5.13 20.58 -15.53
C SER A 343 -4.57 21.11 -16.85
N ILE A 344 -4.47 22.42 -16.93
CA ILE A 344 -3.67 23.17 -17.90
C ILE A 344 -2.41 23.60 -17.16
N ASN A 345 -1.25 23.36 -17.75
CA ASN A 345 0.00 23.97 -17.32
C ASN A 345 0.52 24.93 -18.37
N MET A 346 0.97 26.10 -17.94
CA MET A 346 1.70 27.07 -18.79
C MET A 346 3.16 27.07 -18.37
N THR A 347 4.03 26.70 -19.30
CA THR A 347 5.49 26.67 -19.12
C THR A 347 6.15 27.71 -20.00
N PHE A 348 6.87 28.64 -19.38
CA PHE A 348 7.63 29.71 -20.03
C PHE A 348 9.11 29.40 -19.92
N PRO A 349 9.81 29.10 -21.03
CA PRO A 349 11.25 28.94 -21.02
C PRO A 349 11.95 30.29 -20.78
N PRO A 350 13.24 30.29 -20.39
CA PRO A 350 14.04 31.52 -20.29
C PRO A 350 14.02 32.30 -21.62
N GLN A 351 13.75 33.59 -21.53
CA GLN A 351 13.72 34.49 -22.68
C GLN A 351 13.97 35.93 -22.27
N ASP A 352 14.70 36.67 -23.07
CA ASP A 352 15.13 38.08 -22.85
C ASP A 352 15.79 38.27 -21.47
N VAL A 353 15.18 39.08 -20.59
CA VAL A 353 15.67 39.37 -19.23
C VAL A 353 15.29 38.30 -18.21
N GLN A 354 14.35 37.45 -18.54
CA GLN A 354 13.95 36.33 -17.68
C GLN A 354 14.96 35.18 -17.85
N GLN A 355 15.69 34.86 -16.80
CA GLN A 355 16.73 33.83 -16.82
C GLN A 355 16.27 32.47 -16.27
N ASP A 356 15.12 32.42 -15.63
CA ASP A 356 14.54 31.23 -15.03
C ASP A 356 13.34 30.73 -15.84
N TRP A 357 13.03 29.44 -15.69
CA TRP A 357 11.77 28.86 -16.16
C TRP A 357 10.65 29.30 -15.24
N ARG A 358 9.49 29.67 -15.79
CA ARG A 358 8.31 30.03 -15.01
C ARG A 358 7.12 29.14 -15.38
N VAL A 359 6.38 28.69 -14.37
CA VAL A 359 5.22 27.81 -14.59
C VAL A 359 4.04 28.20 -13.72
N PHE A 360 2.84 28.05 -14.27
CA PHE A 360 1.59 28.15 -13.51
C PHE A 360 0.55 27.15 -13.99
N TRP A 361 -0.55 26.99 -13.22
CA TRP A 361 -1.58 26.02 -13.50
C TRP A 361 -2.97 26.62 -13.40
N ASP A 362 -3.88 26.16 -14.28
CA ASP A 362 -5.32 26.32 -14.17
C ASP A 362 -5.92 24.89 -14.05
N ASN A 363 -6.65 24.64 -12.97
CA ASN A 363 -7.18 23.33 -12.63
C ASN A 363 -8.71 23.34 -12.70
N PHE A 364 -9.32 22.22 -13.09
CA PHE A 364 -10.77 22.09 -13.28
C PHE A 364 -11.27 20.84 -12.57
N ILE A 365 -12.46 20.97 -11.95
CA ILE A 365 -13.15 19.87 -11.27
C ILE A 365 -14.67 20.02 -11.47
N PRO A 366 -15.44 18.93 -11.66
CA PRO A 366 -16.90 19.02 -11.62
C PRO A 366 -17.39 19.47 -10.25
N ASP A 367 -18.39 20.34 -10.17
CA ASP A 367 -18.95 20.87 -8.92
C ASP A 367 -19.89 19.89 -8.22
N GLU A 368 -20.58 19.04 -8.98
CA GLU A 368 -21.45 18.02 -8.42
C GLU A 368 -20.64 16.99 -7.60
N ASN A 369 -21.15 16.64 -6.44
CA ASN A 369 -20.48 15.74 -5.49
C ASN A 369 -19.13 16.25 -4.92
N MET A 370 -18.88 17.56 -4.94
CA MET A 370 -17.64 18.14 -4.42
C MET A 370 -17.39 17.75 -2.95
N ARG A 371 -18.44 17.67 -2.12
CA ARG A 371 -18.33 17.24 -0.71
C ARG A 371 -17.85 15.79 -0.57
N GLU A 372 -18.34 14.89 -1.42
CA GLU A 372 -17.89 13.49 -1.45
C GLU A 372 -16.43 13.39 -1.88
N ARG A 373 -16.02 14.23 -2.83
CA ARG A 373 -14.61 14.30 -3.27
C ARG A 373 -13.70 14.84 -2.19
N ILE A 374 -14.11 15.86 -1.45
CA ILE A 374 -13.38 16.38 -0.29
C ILE A 374 -13.17 15.28 0.75
N ALA A 375 -14.24 14.54 1.08
CA ALA A 375 -14.16 13.43 2.04
C ALA A 375 -13.27 12.29 1.56
N LYS A 376 -13.28 11.99 0.26
CA LYS A 376 -12.50 10.91 -0.34
C LYS A 376 -11.02 11.24 -0.52
N ASP A 377 -10.72 12.44 -1.04
CA ASP A 377 -9.37 12.85 -1.39
C ASP A 377 -8.66 13.57 -0.21
N HIS A 378 -9.41 13.90 0.86
CA HIS A 378 -8.96 14.62 2.06
C HIS A 378 -8.30 15.98 1.75
N VAL A 379 -8.82 16.69 0.76
CA VAL A 379 -8.33 18.02 0.35
C VAL A 379 -9.49 19.02 0.22
N PRO A 380 -9.25 20.32 0.52
CA PRO A 380 -10.30 21.34 0.57
C PRO A 380 -10.60 21.94 -0.83
N TYR A 381 -11.18 21.16 -1.74
CA TYR A 381 -11.52 21.64 -3.09
C TYR A 381 -12.44 22.87 -3.09
N ASP A 382 -13.35 22.97 -2.13
CA ASP A 382 -14.23 24.13 -1.93
C ASP A 382 -13.44 25.40 -1.62
N GLN A 383 -12.43 25.32 -0.74
CA GLN A 383 -11.56 26.45 -0.41
C GLN A 383 -10.66 26.82 -1.60
N TRP A 384 -10.19 25.82 -2.35
CA TRP A 384 -9.41 26.07 -3.54
C TRP A 384 -10.23 26.72 -4.65
N ALA A 385 -11.50 26.30 -4.83
CA ALA A 385 -12.43 26.94 -5.74
C ALA A 385 -12.76 28.38 -5.34
N ALA A 386 -13.01 28.64 -4.04
CA ALA A 386 -13.26 29.98 -3.53
C ALA A 386 -12.07 30.95 -3.73
N LYS A 387 -10.85 30.41 -3.81
CA LYS A 387 -9.60 31.16 -4.05
C LYS A 387 -9.15 31.14 -5.52
N ASN A 388 -9.97 30.61 -6.43
CA ASN A 388 -9.68 30.48 -7.87
C ASN A 388 -8.46 29.61 -8.21
N TRP A 389 -8.02 28.70 -7.30
CA TRP A 389 -7.02 27.70 -7.61
C TRP A 389 -7.57 26.51 -8.40
N VAL A 390 -8.88 26.32 -8.34
CA VAL A 390 -9.63 25.30 -9.08
C VAL A 390 -10.89 25.96 -9.64
N THR A 391 -11.17 25.73 -10.91
CA THR A 391 -12.43 26.13 -11.55
C THR A 391 -13.41 24.96 -11.42
N ALA A 392 -14.52 25.19 -10.71
CA ALA A 392 -15.62 24.25 -10.65
C ALA A 392 -16.42 24.34 -11.96
N THR A 393 -16.58 23.21 -12.65
CA THR A 393 -17.43 23.11 -13.86
C THR A 393 -18.78 22.52 -13.49
N GLU A 394 -19.85 23.01 -14.09
CA GLU A 394 -21.20 22.58 -13.81
C GLU A 394 -21.42 21.09 -14.17
N GLY A 395 -22.07 20.34 -13.28
CA GLY A 395 -22.38 18.91 -13.47
C GLY A 395 -21.37 17.95 -12.83
N ASN A 396 -21.49 16.67 -13.21
CA ASN A 396 -20.71 15.56 -12.63
C ASN A 396 -19.52 15.10 -13.50
N VAL A 397 -19.33 15.72 -14.66
CA VAL A 397 -18.22 15.48 -15.59
C VAL A 397 -17.51 16.79 -15.91
N ILE A 398 -16.25 16.72 -16.32
CA ILE A 398 -15.50 17.91 -16.74
C ILE A 398 -16.10 18.48 -18.02
N ASP A 399 -16.43 19.78 -18.00
CA ASP A 399 -16.84 20.53 -19.19
C ASP A 399 -15.62 20.96 -20.01
N TYR A 400 -15.33 20.23 -21.07
CA TYR A 400 -14.23 20.56 -21.97
C TYR A 400 -14.42 21.89 -22.72
N THR A 401 -15.65 22.42 -22.83
CA THR A 401 -15.90 23.74 -23.39
C THR A 401 -15.26 24.82 -22.54
N LYS A 402 -15.32 24.69 -21.19
CA LYS A 402 -14.67 25.62 -20.26
C LYS A 402 -13.15 25.57 -20.38
N ILE A 403 -12.59 24.36 -20.55
CA ILE A 403 -11.14 24.20 -20.76
C ILE A 403 -10.73 24.84 -22.10
N ARG A 404 -11.45 24.57 -23.18
CA ARG A 404 -11.22 25.19 -24.50
C ARG A 404 -11.24 26.71 -24.39
N ASP A 405 -12.32 27.26 -23.83
CA ASP A 405 -12.49 28.71 -23.73
C ASP A 405 -11.35 29.33 -22.93
N ARG A 406 -10.93 28.67 -21.84
CA ARG A 406 -9.76 29.12 -21.07
C ARG A 406 -8.47 29.09 -21.87
N ILE A 407 -8.23 28.08 -22.69
CA ILE A 407 -7.05 28.01 -23.57
C ILE A 407 -7.08 29.15 -24.60
N LEU A 408 -8.25 29.47 -25.17
CA LEU A 408 -8.40 30.58 -26.11
C LEU A 408 -8.19 31.95 -25.44
N GLU A 409 -8.58 32.11 -24.17
CA GLU A 409 -8.23 33.29 -23.37
C GLU A 409 -6.71 33.40 -23.15
N LEU A 410 -6.06 32.32 -22.73
CA LEU A 410 -4.61 32.28 -22.52
C LEU A 410 -3.83 32.62 -23.79
N ARG A 411 -4.31 32.16 -24.95
CA ARG A 411 -3.75 32.51 -26.27
C ARG A 411 -3.76 34.01 -26.56
N LYS A 412 -4.76 34.75 -26.06
CA LYS A 412 -4.82 36.21 -26.23
C LYS A 412 -3.79 36.94 -25.38
N LEU A 413 -3.38 36.32 -24.28
CA LEU A 413 -2.47 36.88 -23.29
C LEU A 413 -1.01 36.50 -23.55
N TYR A 414 -0.77 35.28 -24.03
CA TYR A 414 0.55 34.69 -24.19
C TYR A 414 0.77 34.15 -25.60
N ASN A 415 2.02 34.13 -26.07
CA ASN A 415 2.39 33.56 -27.36
C ASN A 415 2.56 32.04 -27.22
N ILE A 416 1.44 31.28 -27.26
CA ILE A 416 1.46 29.82 -27.12
C ILE A 416 2.06 29.21 -28.39
N LYS A 417 3.26 28.66 -28.27
CA LYS A 417 3.98 28.00 -29.37
C LYS A 417 3.35 26.66 -29.72
N GLU A 418 3.07 25.85 -28.70
CA GLU A 418 2.48 24.52 -28.84
C GLU A 418 1.53 24.22 -27.68
N VAL A 419 0.46 23.49 -27.98
CA VAL A 419 -0.40 22.81 -27.02
C VAL A 419 -0.05 21.34 -27.03
N VAL A 420 0.43 20.81 -25.92
CA VAL A 420 0.94 19.44 -25.79
C VAL A 420 0.01 18.60 -24.93
N ALA A 421 -0.43 17.46 -25.44
CA ALA A 421 -1.38 16.58 -24.75
C ALA A 421 -1.11 15.10 -25.01
N ASP A 422 -1.61 14.23 -24.12
CA ASP A 422 -1.68 12.79 -24.39
C ASP A 422 -2.79 12.52 -25.44
N PRO A 423 -2.56 11.68 -26.45
CA PRO A 423 -3.58 11.38 -27.47
C PRO A 423 -4.79 10.63 -26.93
N ALA A 424 -4.72 10.00 -25.75
CA ALA A 424 -5.68 8.99 -25.30
C ALA A 424 -7.08 9.53 -24.98
N PHE A 425 -7.27 10.82 -24.57
CA PHE A 425 -8.54 11.27 -23.98
C PHE A 425 -9.13 12.56 -24.54
N ALA A 426 -8.54 13.19 -25.55
CA ALA A 426 -8.91 14.56 -25.91
C ALA A 426 -9.14 14.82 -27.40
N THR A 427 -9.41 13.81 -28.21
CA THR A 427 -9.44 13.93 -29.68
C THR A 427 -10.32 15.10 -30.17
N MET A 428 -11.51 15.28 -29.62
CA MET A 428 -12.43 16.34 -30.04
C MET A 428 -11.94 17.74 -29.64
N LEU A 429 -11.50 17.91 -28.37
CA LEU A 429 -10.93 19.17 -27.90
C LEU A 429 -9.67 19.56 -28.70
N LEU A 430 -8.78 18.61 -28.96
CA LEU A 430 -7.55 18.86 -29.72
C LEU A 430 -7.85 19.25 -31.17
N GLN A 431 -8.88 18.68 -31.79
CA GLN A 431 -9.35 19.10 -33.11
C GLN A 431 -9.89 20.53 -33.11
N GLU A 432 -10.73 20.90 -32.11
CA GLU A 432 -11.27 22.25 -31.96
C GLU A 432 -10.13 23.28 -31.76
N LEU A 433 -9.12 22.97 -30.94
CA LEU A 433 -7.96 23.84 -30.73
C LEU A 433 -7.14 24.00 -32.02
N THR A 434 -6.97 22.92 -32.79
CA THR A 434 -6.31 22.97 -34.10
C THR A 434 -7.11 23.83 -35.10
N GLN A 435 -8.42 23.68 -35.16
CA GLN A 435 -9.29 24.51 -35.99
C GLN A 435 -9.26 25.98 -35.57
N ALA A 436 -9.09 26.24 -34.27
CA ALA A 436 -8.87 27.60 -33.76
C ALA A 436 -7.49 28.17 -34.10
N GLY A 437 -6.62 27.41 -34.79
CA GLY A 437 -5.30 27.86 -35.25
C GLY A 437 -4.20 27.74 -34.18
N LEU A 438 -4.34 26.84 -33.20
CA LEU A 438 -3.27 26.48 -32.27
C LEU A 438 -2.45 25.32 -32.84
N ASN A 439 -1.13 25.33 -32.61
CA ASN A 439 -0.27 24.20 -32.95
C ASN A 439 -0.37 23.12 -31.85
N VAL A 440 -1.10 22.04 -32.17
CA VAL A 440 -1.35 20.94 -31.24
C VAL A 440 -0.40 19.79 -31.52
N VAL A 441 0.32 19.33 -30.48
CA VAL A 441 1.27 18.23 -30.53
C VAL A 441 0.86 17.16 -29.54
N THR A 442 0.76 15.91 -29.99
CA THR A 442 0.44 14.78 -29.11
C THR A 442 1.70 14.04 -28.69
N VAL A 443 1.83 13.77 -27.39
CA VAL A 443 2.95 13.03 -26.80
C VAL A 443 2.40 11.92 -25.91
N PRO A 444 2.53 10.63 -26.31
CA PRO A 444 2.14 9.51 -25.48
C PRO A 444 2.95 9.43 -24.19
N GLN A 445 2.30 9.13 -23.07
CA GLN A 445 2.93 9.04 -21.74
C GLN A 445 3.72 7.74 -21.55
N THR A 446 4.76 7.56 -22.37
CA THR A 446 5.66 6.38 -22.32
C THR A 446 6.93 6.69 -21.52
N PHE A 447 7.65 5.65 -21.09
CA PHE A 447 8.96 5.80 -20.45
C PHE A 447 9.94 6.60 -21.32
N VAL A 448 9.97 6.33 -22.61
CA VAL A 448 10.89 7.00 -23.57
C VAL A 448 10.60 8.49 -23.66
N ASN A 449 9.32 8.87 -23.74
CA ASN A 449 8.94 10.28 -23.91
C ASN A 449 9.07 11.10 -22.62
N LEU A 450 8.90 10.48 -21.45
CA LEU A 450 8.80 11.18 -20.17
C LEU A 450 10.13 11.24 -19.40
N THR A 451 11.07 10.32 -19.64
CA THR A 451 12.34 10.25 -18.88
C THR A 451 13.11 11.57 -18.95
N ASP A 452 13.41 12.07 -20.13
CA ASP A 452 14.21 13.29 -20.28
C ASP A 452 13.52 14.55 -19.74
N PRO A 453 12.20 14.81 -20.02
CA PRO A 453 11.50 15.94 -19.42
C PRO A 453 11.49 15.91 -17.91
N MET A 454 11.31 14.74 -17.31
CA MET A 454 11.33 14.57 -15.85
C MET A 454 12.72 14.83 -15.26
N ASN A 455 13.77 14.29 -15.88
CA ASN A 455 15.15 14.54 -15.45
C ASN A 455 15.49 16.03 -15.56
N GLN A 456 15.08 16.71 -16.64
CA GLN A 456 15.30 18.14 -16.77
C GLN A 456 14.53 18.94 -15.72
N ALA A 457 13.27 18.62 -15.47
CA ALA A 457 12.48 19.27 -14.43
C ALA A 457 13.11 19.10 -13.04
N GLU A 458 13.64 17.91 -12.76
CA GLU A 458 14.41 17.64 -11.53
C GLU A 458 15.65 18.54 -11.40
N VAL A 459 16.44 18.64 -12.47
CA VAL A 459 17.62 19.52 -12.49
C VAL A 459 17.23 20.98 -12.26
N LEU A 460 16.18 21.47 -12.95
CA LEU A 460 15.70 22.84 -12.80
C LEU A 460 15.24 23.16 -11.38
N LEU A 461 14.55 22.22 -10.71
CA LEU A 461 14.15 22.37 -9.31
C LEU A 461 15.36 22.39 -8.36
N LYS A 462 16.31 21.46 -8.53
CA LYS A 462 17.53 21.37 -7.70
C LYS A 462 18.43 22.59 -7.85
N GLU A 463 18.56 23.11 -9.06
CA GLU A 463 19.37 24.31 -9.36
C GLU A 463 18.61 25.61 -9.10
N LYS A 464 17.33 25.56 -8.71
CA LYS A 464 16.46 26.73 -8.52
C LYS A 464 16.38 27.62 -9.78
N LYS A 465 16.47 27.00 -10.95
CA LYS A 465 16.30 27.62 -12.25
C LYS A 465 14.86 27.56 -12.79
N LEU A 466 13.93 27.12 -11.97
CA LEU A 466 12.51 27.14 -12.24
C LEU A 466 11.82 27.83 -11.07
N SER A 467 10.86 28.70 -11.38
CA SER A 467 9.99 29.29 -10.39
C SER A 467 8.52 29.06 -10.75
N HIS A 468 7.67 28.93 -9.74
CA HIS A 468 6.23 28.72 -9.91
C HIS A 468 5.42 29.60 -8.97
N GLU A 469 4.17 29.89 -9.36
CA GLU A 469 3.20 30.47 -8.44
C GLU A 469 2.96 29.52 -7.27
N ASN A 470 2.65 30.05 -6.09
CA ASN A 470 2.36 29.22 -4.91
C ASN A 470 0.98 28.53 -5.01
N ASN A 471 0.83 27.65 -6.00
CA ASN A 471 -0.43 26.93 -6.28
C ASN A 471 -0.58 25.71 -5.35
N PRO A 472 -1.56 25.70 -4.43
CA PRO A 472 -1.71 24.62 -3.46
C PRO A 472 -2.14 23.29 -4.11
N VAL A 473 -2.83 23.33 -5.26
CA VAL A 473 -3.25 22.13 -6.00
C VAL A 473 -2.03 21.45 -6.63
N ALA A 474 -1.16 22.24 -7.27
CA ALA A 474 0.08 21.75 -7.85
C ALA A 474 1.04 21.22 -6.77
N ARG A 475 1.13 21.92 -5.62
CA ARG A 475 1.92 21.49 -4.47
C ARG A 475 1.46 20.13 -3.94
N TRP A 476 0.13 19.97 -3.75
CA TRP A 476 -0.46 18.70 -3.33
C TRP A 476 -0.20 17.59 -4.34
N ALA A 477 -0.42 17.86 -5.64
CA ALA A 477 -0.17 16.90 -6.71
C ALA A 477 1.31 16.50 -6.79
N PHE A 478 2.24 17.43 -6.58
CA PHE A 478 3.67 17.14 -6.52
C PHE A 478 4.00 16.14 -5.41
N GLY A 479 3.47 16.36 -4.20
CA GLY A 479 3.60 15.42 -3.09
C GLY A 479 3.00 14.03 -3.37
N ASN A 480 2.06 13.91 -4.29
CA ASN A 480 1.43 12.66 -4.71
C ASN A 480 2.15 11.96 -5.88
N THR A 481 3.09 12.65 -6.53
CA THR A 481 3.76 12.12 -7.72
C THR A 481 4.79 11.08 -7.34
N SER A 482 4.61 9.86 -7.84
CA SER A 482 5.53 8.74 -7.73
C SER A 482 6.18 8.46 -9.08
N ILE A 483 7.31 7.77 -9.09
CA ILE A 483 7.96 7.33 -10.32
C ILE A 483 7.97 5.81 -10.44
N ALA A 484 7.77 5.34 -11.67
CA ALA A 484 8.09 3.97 -12.08
C ALA A 484 9.42 4.00 -12.84
N THR A 485 10.23 2.97 -12.65
CA THR A 485 11.48 2.77 -13.40
C THR A 485 11.39 1.43 -14.13
N ASN A 486 11.71 1.40 -15.42
CA ASN A 486 11.77 0.14 -16.18
C ASN A 486 13.16 -0.52 -16.07
N GLY A 487 13.30 -1.73 -16.63
CA GLY A 487 14.56 -2.49 -16.64
C GLY A 487 15.73 -1.80 -17.34
N GLY A 488 15.48 -0.79 -18.17
CA GLY A 488 16.50 0.03 -18.84
C GLY A 488 16.84 1.33 -18.10
N GLY A 489 16.33 1.54 -16.89
CA GLY A 489 16.56 2.75 -16.09
C GLY A 489 15.75 3.97 -16.52
N LEU A 490 14.84 3.85 -17.49
CA LEU A 490 13.95 4.92 -17.90
C LEU A 490 12.86 5.12 -16.86
N ILE A 491 12.50 6.36 -16.59
CA ILE A 491 11.50 6.75 -15.60
C ILE A 491 10.25 7.37 -16.23
N LYS A 492 9.11 7.22 -15.55
CA LYS A 492 7.91 8.01 -15.80
C LYS A 492 7.16 8.26 -14.50
N TYR A 493 6.42 9.38 -14.43
CA TYR A 493 5.48 9.57 -13.32
C TYR A 493 4.35 8.54 -13.39
N VAL A 494 3.86 8.14 -12.22
CA VAL A 494 2.72 7.25 -12.07
C VAL A 494 1.87 7.71 -10.92
N LYS A 495 0.55 7.46 -11.01
CA LYS A 495 -0.32 7.45 -9.83
C LYS A 495 0.08 6.25 -9.00
N GLU A 496 0.08 6.41 -7.70
CA GLU A 496 0.42 5.31 -6.80
C GLU A 496 -0.48 4.09 -7.07
N HIS A 497 0.13 2.90 -7.11
CA HIS A 497 -0.58 1.65 -7.28
C HIS A 497 -0.51 0.81 -6.01
N LYS A 498 -1.64 0.25 -5.59
CA LYS A 498 -1.71 -0.77 -4.56
C LYS A 498 -1.93 -2.13 -5.25
N GLY A 499 -0.86 -2.92 -5.36
CA GLY A 499 -0.88 -4.15 -6.14
C GLY A 499 -1.21 -3.86 -7.62
N LYS A 500 -2.30 -4.44 -8.14
CA LYS A 500 -2.80 -4.17 -9.51
C LYS A 500 -3.75 -2.97 -9.61
N SER A 501 -4.12 -2.33 -8.48
CA SER A 501 -5.11 -1.26 -8.43
C SER A 501 -4.46 0.10 -8.26
N VAL A 502 -4.95 1.11 -9.01
CA VAL A 502 -4.55 2.51 -8.87
C VAL A 502 -5.19 3.09 -7.61
N VAL A 503 -4.42 3.78 -6.77
CA VAL A 503 -4.96 4.55 -5.65
C VAL A 503 -5.70 5.78 -6.21
N ARG A 504 -7.02 5.69 -6.26
CA ARG A 504 -7.87 6.70 -6.92
C ARG A 504 -7.95 8.05 -6.19
N THR A 505 -7.42 8.14 -4.97
CA THR A 505 -7.41 9.36 -4.15
C THR A 505 -6.18 10.23 -4.36
N LYS A 506 -5.15 9.73 -5.04
CA LYS A 506 -3.87 10.41 -5.29
C LYS A 506 -3.86 10.98 -6.71
N ARG A 507 -4.07 12.29 -6.81
CA ARG A 507 -4.10 12.98 -8.10
C ARG A 507 -2.78 13.63 -8.40
N ILE A 508 -2.32 13.52 -9.64
CA ILE A 508 -1.05 14.06 -10.12
C ILE A 508 -1.21 14.92 -11.37
N ASP A 509 -2.46 15.17 -11.76
CA ASP A 509 -2.83 15.79 -13.04
C ASP A 509 -2.12 17.13 -13.31
N PRO A 510 -1.94 18.05 -12.31
CA PRO A 510 -1.13 19.26 -12.51
C PRO A 510 0.33 19.00 -12.89
N ILE A 511 0.93 17.97 -12.29
CA ILE A 511 2.34 17.62 -12.56
C ILE A 511 2.45 16.88 -13.89
N SER A 512 1.50 16.03 -14.21
CA SER A 512 1.40 15.38 -15.52
C SER A 512 1.29 16.42 -16.64
N ALA A 513 0.42 17.43 -16.50
CA ALA A 513 0.31 18.54 -17.44
C ALA A 513 1.62 19.31 -17.60
N TRP A 514 2.33 19.60 -16.49
CA TRP A 514 3.61 20.26 -16.52
C TRP A 514 4.68 19.45 -17.27
N ILE A 515 4.86 18.18 -16.93
CA ILE A 515 5.86 17.33 -17.61
C ILE A 515 5.50 17.14 -19.09
N THR A 516 4.21 17.09 -19.42
CA THR A 516 3.74 17.05 -20.80
C THR A 516 4.14 18.32 -21.57
N ALA A 517 4.00 19.52 -20.98
CA ALA A 517 4.54 20.75 -21.57
C ALA A 517 6.05 20.70 -21.75
N MET A 518 6.78 20.21 -20.74
CA MET A 518 8.24 20.08 -20.76
C MET A 518 8.75 19.15 -21.88
N CYS A 519 7.94 18.17 -22.35
CA CYS A 519 8.33 17.34 -23.49
C CYS A 519 8.70 18.17 -24.72
N ARG A 520 8.12 19.34 -24.87
CA ARG A 520 8.33 20.25 -26.01
C ARG A 520 9.08 21.53 -25.64
N ALA A 521 8.74 22.13 -24.51
CA ALA A 521 9.34 23.39 -24.05
C ALA A 521 10.87 23.29 -23.91
N ARG A 522 11.40 22.13 -23.57
CA ARG A 522 12.85 21.90 -23.42
C ARG A 522 13.68 22.13 -24.67
N PHE A 523 13.04 22.14 -25.85
CA PHE A 523 13.72 22.41 -27.14
C PHE A 523 13.64 23.86 -27.57
N TYR A 524 13.11 24.77 -26.73
CA TYR A 524 13.04 26.17 -27.02
C TYR A 524 14.44 26.77 -27.20
N LYS A 525 14.67 27.39 -28.35
CA LYS A 525 15.97 28.00 -28.73
C LYS A 525 15.99 29.55 -28.67
N GLY A 526 14.90 30.15 -28.14
CA GLY A 526 14.66 31.58 -28.19
C GLY A 526 14.02 32.02 -29.52
N SER A 527 13.35 33.15 -29.53
CA SER A 527 13.03 33.86 -30.77
C SER A 527 14.32 34.45 -31.29
N LEU A 528 14.73 34.08 -32.48
CA LEU A 528 15.80 34.81 -33.18
C LEU A 528 15.38 36.28 -33.24
N ASN A 529 16.02 37.12 -32.44
CA ASN A 529 15.90 38.56 -32.63
C ASN A 529 16.63 38.90 -33.93
N LEU A 530 15.91 38.85 -35.04
CA LEU A 530 16.46 39.09 -36.38
C LEU A 530 17.21 40.42 -36.45
N SER A 531 16.75 41.44 -35.70
CA SER A 531 17.38 42.73 -35.64
C SER A 531 18.75 42.70 -34.95
N ALA A 532 18.88 41.90 -33.87
CA ALA A 532 20.16 41.72 -33.18
C ALA A 532 21.10 40.80 -33.99
N ALA A 533 20.53 39.75 -34.64
CA ALA A 533 21.32 38.86 -35.51
C ALA A 533 21.86 39.58 -36.75
N ILE A 534 21.08 40.47 -37.38
CA ILE A 534 21.54 41.28 -38.53
C ILE A 534 22.61 42.27 -38.14
N MET A 535 22.67 42.71 -36.89
CA MET A 535 23.71 43.62 -36.35
C MET A 535 24.97 42.88 -35.86
N ASP A 536 24.96 41.56 -35.84
CA ASP A 536 26.14 40.77 -35.51
C ASP A 536 27.04 40.63 -36.72
N PRO A 537 28.32 41.14 -36.67
CA PRO A 537 29.24 41.09 -37.80
C PRO A 537 29.57 39.67 -38.28
N ASP A 538 29.42 38.68 -37.42
CA ASP A 538 29.70 37.26 -37.70
C ASP A 538 28.47 36.45 -38.15
N TRP A 539 27.29 37.13 -38.33
CA TRP A 539 26.06 36.44 -38.73
C TRP A 539 26.08 36.13 -40.25
N SER A 540 25.94 34.85 -40.56
CA SER A 540 25.72 34.38 -41.93
C SER A 540 24.43 33.55 -42.00
N LEU A 541 23.64 33.72 -43.08
CA LEU A 541 22.45 32.92 -43.36
C LEU A 541 22.78 31.46 -43.56
#